data_2642dd5ff0130fc0b5e11a00bafd6740
#
_entry.id   2642dd5ff0130fc0b5e11a00bafd6740
#
_cell.length_a   1.000
_cell.length_b   1.000
_cell.length_c   1.000
_cell.angle_alpha   90.00
_cell.angle_beta   90.00
_cell.angle_gamma   90.00
#
_symmetry.space_group_name_H-M   'P 1'
#
loop_
_entity.id
_entity.type
_entity.pdbx_description
1 polymer ?
#
loop_
_entity_poly.entity_id
_entity_poly.type
_entity_poly.pdbx_seq_one_letter_code
_entity_poly.pdbx_strand_id
1 'polypeptide(L)'
;MIIMQQFQIVSFGVDINVNRMARLTEYNYDLCVDICNELANGQNIKRILDSNSNYPDWTTFRRWKQNNEELRTLYINSQQDKAIALENELDDLRDLITAKEIDASTYNVLAQTIKWKMAKFYPKVFGEKTDITSGGEKIQSAPTSIQVEIVKANETTSDSSISE
;
A
#
# COMPACT_ATOMS: atom_id res chain seq x y z
N MET A 1 45.75 -25.91 -32.82
CA MET A 1 44.55 -26.69 -32.43
C MET A 1 43.68 -25.72 -31.60
N ILE A 2 42.74 -25.10 -32.29
CA ILE A 2 41.91 -24.01 -31.76
C ILE A 2 40.61 -24.61 -31.27
N ILE A 3 40.38 -24.56 -29.95
CA ILE A 3 39.11 -25.00 -29.34
C ILE A 3 38.10 -23.85 -29.47
N MET A 4 37.17 -24.02 -30.40
CA MET A 4 35.98 -23.17 -30.46
C MET A 4 35.04 -23.56 -29.32
N GLN A 5 34.92 -22.68 -28.32
CA GLN A 5 33.87 -22.74 -27.33
C GLN A 5 32.58 -22.19 -27.93
N GLN A 6 31.62 -23.07 -28.16
CA GLN A 6 30.25 -22.69 -28.58
C GLN A 6 29.56 -22.04 -27.38
N PHE A 7 29.29 -20.76 -27.52
CA PHE A 7 28.33 -20.07 -26.68
C PHE A 7 26.92 -20.50 -27.02
N GLN A 8 26.33 -21.31 -26.16
CA GLN A 8 24.92 -21.67 -26.24
C GLN A 8 24.10 -20.51 -25.73
N ILE A 9 23.50 -19.76 -26.66
CA ILE A 9 22.51 -18.74 -26.33
C ILE A 9 21.27 -19.48 -25.83
N VAL A 10 21.05 -19.47 -24.49
CA VAL A 10 19.79 -19.92 -23.92
C VAL A 10 18.76 -18.88 -24.30
N SER A 11 17.98 -19.17 -25.33
CA SER A 11 16.78 -18.44 -25.70
C SER A 11 15.81 -18.52 -24.53
N PHE A 12 15.64 -17.43 -23.79
CA PHE A 12 14.52 -17.27 -22.89
C PHE A 12 13.26 -17.21 -23.74
N GLY A 13 12.67 -18.37 -23.99
CA GLY A 13 11.32 -18.49 -24.53
C GLY A 13 10.37 -17.88 -23.53
N VAL A 14 9.93 -16.65 -23.80
CA VAL A 14 8.75 -16.08 -23.18
C VAL A 14 7.57 -16.84 -23.78
N ASP A 15 7.18 -17.93 -23.14
CA ASP A 15 5.90 -18.57 -23.40
C ASP A 15 4.80 -17.59 -22.99
N ILE A 16 4.39 -16.76 -23.94
CA ILE A 16 3.16 -16.00 -23.84
C ILE A 16 2.03 -17.01 -23.93
N ASN A 17 1.64 -17.54 -22.77
CA ASN A 17 0.53 -18.46 -22.67
C ASN A 17 -0.78 -17.74 -23.05
N VAL A 18 -1.15 -17.82 -24.32
CA VAL A 18 -2.31 -17.14 -24.94
C VAL A 18 -3.63 -17.79 -24.50
N ASN A 19 -3.59 -18.90 -23.77
CA ASN A 19 -4.77 -19.55 -23.20
C ASN A 19 -4.98 -19.12 -21.73
N ARG A 20 -5.27 -17.84 -21.50
CA ARG A 20 -5.87 -17.42 -20.23
C ARG A 20 -7.32 -17.92 -20.22
N MET A 21 -7.54 -19.12 -19.70
CA MET A 21 -8.88 -19.54 -19.32
C MET A 21 -9.51 -18.46 -18.43
N ALA A 22 -10.79 -18.21 -18.58
CA ALA A 22 -11.50 -17.22 -17.78
C ALA A 22 -11.22 -17.47 -16.29
N ARG A 23 -10.50 -16.55 -15.65
CA ARG A 23 -10.15 -16.67 -14.23
C ARG A 23 -11.41 -16.60 -13.39
N LEU A 24 -11.37 -17.26 -12.23
CA LEU A 24 -12.47 -17.28 -11.27
C LEU A 24 -13.03 -15.86 -11.02
N THR A 25 -14.32 -15.73 -11.24
CA THR A 25 -15.08 -14.49 -10.96
C THR A 25 -15.87 -14.60 -9.67
N GLU A 26 -16.01 -15.83 -9.12
CA GLU A 26 -16.69 -16.11 -7.87
C GLU A 26 -15.75 -15.89 -6.68
N TYR A 27 -16.27 -15.26 -5.64
CA TYR A 27 -15.49 -14.98 -4.41
C TYR A 27 -15.19 -16.26 -3.64
N ASN A 28 -13.92 -16.46 -3.31
CA ASN A 28 -13.46 -17.57 -2.48
C ASN A 28 -12.53 -17.01 -1.39
N TYR A 29 -12.96 -17.15 -0.13
CA TYR A 29 -12.24 -16.62 1.02
C TYR A 29 -10.90 -17.33 1.27
N ASP A 30 -10.87 -18.66 1.22
CA ASP A 30 -9.65 -19.44 1.49
C ASP A 30 -8.54 -19.07 0.49
N LEU A 31 -8.92 -18.94 -0.76
CA LEU A 31 -8.00 -18.49 -1.81
C LEU A 31 -7.49 -17.06 -1.56
N CYS A 32 -8.33 -16.18 -1.01
CA CYS A 32 -7.91 -14.84 -0.61
C CYS A 32 -6.95 -14.88 0.58
N VAL A 33 -7.11 -15.82 1.50
CA VAL A 33 -6.18 -16.05 2.62
C VAL A 33 -4.82 -16.47 2.09
N ASP A 34 -4.76 -17.40 1.15
CA ASP A 34 -3.49 -17.83 0.54
C ASP A 34 -2.76 -16.67 -0.14
N ILE A 35 -3.48 -15.89 -0.95
CA ILE A 35 -2.93 -14.70 -1.61
C ILE A 35 -2.39 -13.69 -0.58
N CYS A 36 -3.11 -13.47 0.51
CA CYS A 36 -2.70 -12.55 1.57
C CYS A 36 -1.50 -13.06 2.36
N ASN A 37 -1.37 -14.37 2.57
CA ASN A 37 -0.21 -14.99 3.20
C ASN A 37 1.05 -14.83 2.34
N GLU A 38 0.96 -15.06 1.04
CA GLU A 38 2.08 -14.81 0.12
C GLU A 38 2.48 -13.32 0.08
N LEU A 39 1.49 -12.43 0.18
CA LEU A 39 1.72 -10.99 0.27
C LEU A 39 2.46 -10.62 1.55
N ALA A 40 2.07 -11.19 2.71
CA ALA A 40 2.70 -10.99 4.01
C ALA A 40 4.18 -11.41 3.99
N ASN A 41 4.50 -12.47 3.25
CA ASN A 41 5.87 -12.96 3.04
C ASN A 41 6.74 -12.07 2.11
N GLY A 42 6.30 -10.85 1.82
CA GLY A 42 7.09 -9.88 1.05
C GLY A 42 6.81 -9.87 -0.45
N GLN A 43 6.07 -10.84 -0.99
CA GLN A 43 5.84 -10.94 -2.43
C GLN A 43 5.02 -9.76 -3.00
N ASN A 44 5.13 -9.54 -4.30
CA ASN A 44 4.35 -8.53 -4.99
C ASN A 44 2.99 -9.09 -5.39
N ILE A 45 1.90 -8.40 -5.02
CA ILE A 45 0.51 -8.86 -5.28
C ILE A 45 0.25 -9.22 -6.74
N LYS A 46 0.78 -8.45 -7.69
CA LYS A 46 0.60 -8.76 -9.11
C LYS A 46 1.31 -10.06 -9.49
N ARG A 47 2.53 -10.28 -8.97
CA ARG A 47 3.24 -11.55 -9.21
C ARG A 47 2.50 -12.74 -8.61
N ILE A 48 1.97 -12.59 -7.39
CA ILE A 48 1.15 -13.61 -6.74
C ILE A 48 -0.04 -13.98 -7.63
N LEU A 49 -0.83 -13.00 -8.06
CA LEU A 49 -2.01 -13.23 -8.90
C LEU A 49 -1.67 -13.79 -10.28
N ASP A 50 -0.49 -13.50 -10.80
CA ASP A 50 -0.02 -14.00 -12.09
C ASP A 50 0.66 -15.38 -11.99
N SER A 51 1.07 -15.83 -10.80
CA SER A 51 1.79 -17.10 -10.58
C SER A 51 0.88 -18.32 -10.67
N ASN A 52 -0.40 -18.17 -10.39
CA ASN A 52 -1.35 -19.28 -10.34
C ASN A 52 -2.58 -18.98 -11.19
N SER A 53 -2.91 -19.88 -12.13
CA SER A 53 -4.07 -19.74 -13.01
C SER A 53 -5.41 -19.78 -12.25
N ASN A 54 -5.44 -20.37 -11.06
CA ASN A 54 -6.63 -20.43 -10.21
C ASN A 54 -6.86 -19.12 -9.43
N TYR A 55 -5.87 -18.23 -9.37
CA TYR A 55 -6.02 -16.94 -8.72
C TYR A 55 -6.80 -15.96 -9.61
N PRO A 56 -7.59 -15.05 -9.01
CA PRO A 56 -8.29 -14.03 -9.77
C PRO A 56 -7.32 -13.07 -10.45
N ASP A 57 -7.77 -12.35 -11.45
CA ASP A 57 -7.02 -11.20 -11.93
C ASP A 57 -7.06 -10.03 -10.91
N TRP A 58 -6.20 -9.04 -11.10
CA TRP A 58 -6.14 -7.87 -10.21
C TRP A 58 -7.47 -7.13 -10.11
N THR A 59 -8.22 -7.02 -11.20
CA THR A 59 -9.50 -6.29 -11.23
C THR A 59 -10.54 -7.01 -10.39
N THR A 60 -10.61 -8.33 -10.50
CA THR A 60 -11.51 -9.20 -9.73
C THR A 60 -11.14 -9.18 -8.24
N PHE A 61 -9.86 -9.37 -7.91
CA PHE A 61 -9.39 -9.31 -6.53
C PHE A 61 -9.66 -7.95 -5.88
N ARG A 62 -9.43 -6.84 -6.61
CA ARG A 62 -9.74 -5.49 -6.15
C ARG A 62 -11.23 -5.32 -5.86
N ARG A 63 -12.11 -5.82 -6.73
CA ARG A 63 -13.58 -5.78 -6.54
C ARG A 63 -13.98 -6.58 -5.31
N TRP A 64 -13.44 -7.77 -5.10
CA TRP A 64 -13.69 -8.58 -3.91
C TRP A 64 -13.31 -7.82 -2.64
N LYS A 65 -12.12 -7.24 -2.62
CA LYS A 65 -11.63 -6.43 -1.48
C LYS A 65 -12.51 -5.19 -1.22
N GLN A 66 -13.09 -4.58 -2.25
CA GLN A 66 -14.00 -3.44 -2.07
C GLN A 66 -15.34 -3.85 -1.46
N ASN A 67 -15.83 -5.03 -1.82
CA ASN A 67 -17.16 -5.52 -1.42
C ASN A 67 -17.15 -6.35 -0.13
N ASN A 68 -15.97 -6.75 0.35
CA ASN A 68 -15.83 -7.59 1.54
C ASN A 68 -14.89 -6.92 2.55
N GLU A 69 -15.42 -6.61 3.74
CA GLU A 69 -14.68 -5.92 4.80
C GLU A 69 -13.65 -6.83 5.46
N GLU A 70 -13.96 -8.10 5.62
CA GLU A 70 -13.05 -9.09 6.19
C GLU A 70 -11.80 -9.25 5.31
N LEU A 71 -11.98 -9.40 4.00
CA LEU A 71 -10.87 -9.43 3.06
C LEU A 71 -10.08 -8.12 3.05
N ARG A 72 -10.75 -6.98 3.19
CA ARG A 72 -10.09 -5.68 3.29
C ARG A 72 -9.17 -5.61 4.51
N THR A 73 -9.67 -6.06 5.65
CA THR A 73 -8.91 -6.13 6.92
C THR A 73 -7.73 -7.07 6.80
N LEU A 74 -7.96 -8.28 6.27
CA LEU A 74 -6.91 -9.27 6.03
C LEU A 74 -5.82 -8.71 5.11
N TYR A 75 -6.20 -8.06 4.02
CA TYR A 75 -5.25 -7.44 3.09
C TYR A 75 -4.42 -6.32 3.75
N ILE A 76 -5.03 -5.49 4.60
CA ILE A 76 -4.32 -4.44 5.33
C ILE A 76 -3.31 -5.05 6.31
N ASN A 77 -3.70 -6.08 7.05
CA ASN A 77 -2.80 -6.79 7.97
C ASN A 77 -1.62 -7.41 7.19
N SER A 78 -1.90 -8.06 6.07
CA SER A 78 -0.83 -8.62 5.22
C SER A 78 0.14 -7.56 4.67
N GLN A 79 -0.32 -6.33 4.43
CA GLN A 79 0.57 -5.22 4.07
C GLN A 79 1.44 -4.78 5.25
N GLN A 80 0.93 -4.85 6.48
CA GLN A 80 1.71 -4.55 7.69
C GLN A 80 2.76 -5.64 7.93
N ASP A 81 2.37 -6.90 7.81
CA ASP A 81 3.30 -8.04 7.93
C ASP A 81 4.38 -7.99 6.85
N LYS A 82 4.02 -7.60 5.65
CA LYS A 82 4.99 -7.32 4.57
C LYS A 82 6.00 -6.25 4.95
N ALA A 83 5.58 -5.20 5.67
CA ALA A 83 6.51 -4.17 6.13
C ALA A 83 7.53 -4.74 7.12
N ILE A 84 7.11 -5.67 7.98
CA ILE A 84 8.01 -6.39 8.90
C ILE A 84 8.96 -7.31 8.12
N ALA A 85 8.46 -8.02 7.11
CA ALA A 85 9.31 -8.86 6.25
C ALA A 85 10.40 -8.05 5.51
N LEU A 86 10.11 -6.80 5.14
CA LEU A 86 11.08 -5.89 4.54
C LEU A 86 12.23 -5.47 5.50
N GLU A 87 12.04 -5.60 6.82
CA GLU A 87 13.11 -5.39 7.80
C GLU A 87 14.21 -6.43 7.64
N ASN A 88 13.86 -7.69 7.41
CA ASN A 88 14.84 -8.75 7.14
C ASN A 88 15.64 -8.45 5.85
N GLU A 89 15.01 -7.86 4.83
CA GLU A 89 15.69 -7.47 3.60
C GLU A 89 16.76 -6.39 3.85
N LEU A 90 16.57 -5.52 4.86
CA LEU A 90 17.61 -4.56 5.29
C LEU A 90 18.81 -5.25 5.95
N ASP A 91 18.57 -6.31 6.71
CA ASP A 91 19.64 -7.10 7.31
C ASP A 91 20.45 -7.85 6.24
N ASP A 92 19.77 -8.43 5.25
CA ASP A 92 20.43 -9.07 4.11
C ASP A 92 21.31 -8.07 3.33
N LEU A 93 20.81 -6.84 3.12
CA LEU A 93 21.59 -5.78 2.48
C LEU A 93 22.83 -5.39 3.29
N ARG A 94 22.72 -5.37 4.62
CA ARG A 94 23.86 -5.09 5.50
C ARG A 94 24.94 -6.17 5.36
N ASP A 95 24.52 -7.42 5.23
CA ASP A 95 25.45 -8.52 5.04
C ASP A 95 26.16 -8.44 3.69
N LEU A 96 25.44 -8.08 2.62
CA LEU A 96 26.01 -7.87 1.28
C LEU A 96 27.07 -6.75 1.26
N ILE A 97 26.82 -5.61 1.92
CA ILE A 97 27.81 -4.53 1.96
C ILE A 97 29.01 -4.90 2.83
N THR A 98 28.80 -5.67 3.90
CA THR A 98 29.88 -6.16 4.77
C THR A 98 30.76 -7.15 4.02
N ALA A 99 30.17 -8.00 3.20
CA ALA A 99 30.86 -8.93 2.29
C ALA A 99 31.54 -8.22 1.10
N LYS A 100 31.31 -6.91 0.92
CA LYS A 100 31.76 -6.10 -0.23
C LYS A 100 31.21 -6.57 -1.59
N GLU A 101 30.06 -7.20 -1.58
CA GLU A 101 29.35 -7.62 -2.79
C GLU A 101 28.60 -6.46 -3.48
N ILE A 102 28.26 -5.44 -2.71
CA ILE A 102 27.66 -4.18 -3.19
C ILE A 102 28.46 -2.97 -2.69
N ASP A 103 28.42 -1.87 -3.43
CA ASP A 103 29.01 -0.61 -3.03
C ASP A 103 28.08 0.21 -2.10
N ALA A 104 28.66 1.19 -1.39
CA ALA A 104 27.94 2.02 -0.44
C ALA A 104 26.82 2.86 -1.09
N SER A 105 26.97 3.26 -2.36
CA SER A 105 25.96 4.02 -3.09
C SER A 105 24.73 3.15 -3.35
N THR A 106 24.95 1.94 -3.87
CA THR A 106 23.89 0.95 -4.12
C THR A 106 23.18 0.58 -2.81
N TYR A 107 23.93 0.31 -1.73
CA TYR A 107 23.36 0.05 -0.41
C TYR A 107 22.43 1.18 0.04
N ASN A 108 22.88 2.43 -0.03
CA ASN A 108 22.10 3.58 0.43
C ASN A 108 20.79 3.73 -0.35
N VAL A 109 20.82 3.57 -1.67
CA VAL A 109 19.60 3.67 -2.52
C VAL A 109 18.60 2.57 -2.18
N LEU A 110 19.07 1.33 -2.04
CA LEU A 110 18.20 0.18 -1.73
C LEU A 110 17.65 0.31 -0.31
N ALA A 111 18.48 0.59 0.68
CA ALA A 111 18.06 0.74 2.07
C ALA A 111 17.02 1.87 2.24
N GLN A 112 17.22 3.01 1.59
CA GLN A 112 16.25 4.10 1.62
C GLN A 112 14.91 3.71 0.95
N THR A 113 14.97 2.98 -0.16
CA THR A 113 13.79 2.49 -0.85
C THR A 113 12.99 1.53 0.04
N ILE A 114 13.67 0.62 0.74
CA ILE A 114 13.03 -0.33 1.67
C ILE A 114 12.40 0.43 2.85
N LYS A 115 13.14 1.31 3.52
CA LYS A 115 12.62 2.14 4.61
C LYS A 115 11.39 2.95 4.20
N TRP A 116 11.41 3.53 3.01
CA TRP A 116 10.25 4.25 2.47
C TRP A 116 9.04 3.34 2.28
N LYS A 117 9.22 2.13 1.74
CA LYS A 117 8.15 1.14 1.60
C LYS A 117 7.59 0.72 2.96
N MET A 118 8.43 0.42 3.96
CA MET A 118 8.02 0.07 5.31
C MET A 118 7.16 1.16 5.92
N ALA A 119 7.58 2.43 5.84
CA ALA A 119 6.81 3.57 6.33
C ALA A 119 5.45 3.73 5.62
N LYS A 120 5.34 3.37 4.34
CA LYS A 120 4.06 3.41 3.61
C LYS A 120 3.13 2.25 3.93
N PHE A 121 3.66 1.05 4.13
CA PHE A 121 2.84 -0.13 4.44
C PHE A 121 2.42 -0.18 5.91
N TYR A 122 3.28 0.26 6.82
CA TYR A 122 2.98 0.28 8.25
C TYR A 122 3.39 1.60 8.92
N PRO A 123 2.67 2.70 8.65
CA PRO A 123 3.05 4.03 9.13
C PRO A 123 3.00 4.20 10.64
N LYS A 124 2.18 3.39 11.34
CA LYS A 124 2.09 3.43 12.81
C LYS A 124 3.40 3.03 13.50
N VAL A 125 4.17 2.15 12.89
CA VAL A 125 5.43 1.62 13.43
C VAL A 125 6.64 2.28 12.76
N PHE A 126 6.67 2.32 11.44
CA PHE A 126 7.81 2.77 10.64
C PHE A 126 7.67 4.18 10.07
N GLY A 127 6.51 4.84 10.30
CA GLY A 127 6.29 6.21 9.83
C GLY A 127 7.10 7.23 10.65
N GLU A 128 7.53 8.30 10.00
CA GLU A 128 8.12 9.44 10.69
C GLU A 128 7.09 10.10 11.59
N LYS A 129 7.40 10.22 12.87
CA LYS A 129 6.60 10.95 13.84
C LYS A 129 7.06 12.40 13.82
N THR A 130 6.30 13.27 13.17
CA THR A 130 6.51 14.69 13.28
C THR A 130 5.77 15.20 14.52
N ASP A 131 6.51 15.55 15.56
CA ASP A 131 5.93 16.23 16.72
C ASP A 131 5.73 17.71 16.37
N ILE A 132 4.49 18.09 16.08
CA ILE A 132 4.13 19.48 15.81
C ILE A 132 3.90 20.15 17.15
N THR A 133 4.94 20.75 17.72
CA THR A 133 4.85 21.55 18.93
C THR A 133 5.05 23.02 18.60
N SER A 134 4.31 23.90 19.26
CA SER A 134 4.54 25.35 19.23
C SER A 134 5.47 25.71 20.40
N GLY A 135 6.78 25.83 20.12
CA GLY A 135 7.77 26.22 21.13
C GLY A 135 7.97 25.21 22.26
N GLY A 136 7.72 23.91 22.04
CA GLY A 136 7.85 22.85 23.04
C GLY A 136 6.56 22.55 23.82
N GLU A 137 5.49 23.28 23.58
CA GLU A 137 4.18 23.02 24.16
C GLU A 137 3.25 22.31 23.17
N LYS A 138 2.44 21.38 23.68
CA LYS A 138 1.41 20.72 22.84
C LYS A 138 0.42 21.75 22.32
N ILE A 139 0.21 21.80 21.01
CA ILE A 139 -0.88 22.57 20.44
C ILE A 139 -2.19 21.97 20.97
N GLN A 140 -2.83 22.67 21.89
CA GLN A 140 -4.17 22.32 22.32
C GLN A 140 -5.13 22.66 21.17
N SER A 141 -5.54 21.65 20.42
CA SER A 141 -6.69 21.77 19.52
C SER A 141 -7.95 21.88 20.39
N ALA A 142 -8.25 23.08 20.87
CA ALA A 142 -9.56 23.32 21.41
C ALA A 142 -10.58 23.07 20.31
N PRO A 143 -11.63 22.28 20.56
CA PRO A 143 -12.69 22.14 19.58
C PRO A 143 -13.26 23.51 19.31
N THR A 144 -13.13 24.02 18.10
CA THR A 144 -13.75 25.27 17.67
C THR A 144 -15.26 25.00 17.58
N SER A 145 -15.97 25.25 18.69
CA SER A 145 -17.43 25.24 18.67
C SER A 145 -17.88 26.51 17.98
N ILE A 146 -18.37 26.41 16.78
CA ILE A 146 -19.02 27.49 16.07
C ILE A 146 -20.46 27.55 16.60
N GLN A 147 -20.77 28.55 17.41
CA GLN A 147 -22.12 28.84 17.85
C GLN A 147 -22.80 29.70 16.78
N VAL A 148 -23.73 29.11 16.03
CA VAL A 148 -24.52 29.82 15.02
C VAL A 148 -25.82 30.29 15.69
N GLU A 149 -25.96 31.57 15.94
CA GLU A 149 -27.19 32.17 16.41
C GLU A 149 -27.99 32.64 15.20
N ILE A 150 -29.18 32.05 14.99
CA ILE A 150 -30.09 32.47 13.93
C ILE A 150 -30.95 33.60 14.45
N VAL A 151 -30.61 34.85 14.10
CA VAL A 151 -31.42 36.02 14.43
C VAL A 151 -32.55 36.09 13.41
N LYS A 152 -33.81 36.00 13.90
CA LYS A 152 -34.98 36.25 13.06
C LYS A 152 -35.01 37.73 12.68
N ALA A 153 -35.10 38.03 11.40
CA ALA A 153 -35.32 39.39 10.92
C ALA A 153 -36.70 39.87 11.40
N ASN A 154 -36.72 40.98 12.09
CA ASN A 154 -37.97 41.64 12.46
C ASN A 154 -38.68 42.13 11.18
N GLU A 155 -39.86 41.64 10.95
CA GLU A 155 -40.77 42.22 9.95
C GLU A 155 -41.15 43.60 10.43
N THR A 156 -40.71 44.63 9.74
CA THR A 156 -41.18 46.00 9.89
C THR A 156 -42.55 46.08 9.24
N THR A 157 -43.59 45.99 10.05
CA THR A 157 -44.95 46.38 9.62
C THR A 157 -44.94 47.90 9.39
N SER A 158 -44.91 48.28 8.13
CA SER A 158 -45.22 49.65 7.71
C SER A 158 -46.73 49.84 7.77
N ASP A 159 -47.18 50.48 8.86
CA ASP A 159 -48.55 50.97 8.99
C ASP A 159 -48.66 52.30 8.23
N SER A 160 -49.26 52.23 7.04
CA SER A 160 -49.58 53.43 6.28
C SER A 160 -51.05 53.81 6.59
N SER A 161 -51.25 54.58 7.62
CA SER A 161 -52.50 55.31 7.83
C SER A 161 -52.55 56.53 6.90
N ILE A 162 -53.35 56.44 5.85
CA ILE A 162 -53.80 57.56 5.05
C ILE A 162 -55.08 58.04 5.70
N SER A 163 -55.09 59.28 6.19
CA SER A 163 -56.27 60.00 6.50
C SER A 163 -56.21 61.42 5.84
N GLU A 164 -57.19 61.58 4.96
CA GLU A 164 -57.79 62.84 4.43
C GLU A 164 -56.83 63.88 3.88
#